data_de71adf52f0d258a8e05740d8d286f6d
#
_entry.id   de71adf52f0d258a8e05740d8d286f6d
#
_cell.length_a   1.000
_cell.length_b   1.000
_cell.length_c   1.000
_cell.angle_alpha   90.00
_cell.angle_beta   90.00
_cell.angle_gamma   90.00
#
_symmetry.space_group_name_H-M   'P 1'
#
loop_
_entity.id
_entity.type
_entity.pdbx_description
1 polymer ?
#
loop_
_entity_poly.entity_id
_entity_poly.type
_entity_poly.pdbx_seq_one_letter_code
_entity_poly.pdbx_strand_id
1 'polypeptide(L)'
;MYCNCKDCEYDGNDVIQAPNVTVVSKTKDLHFKSETFDTIISTECFEHDSSYKESFLKIYDMLKEDGLFLFTCASTGRKEHGTRRTTPHDSYGTIGKISDMSDYYKNLTEKDLNEVLNLNDLFSVWDTYYCEVH
;
A
#
# COMPACT_ATOMS: atom_id res chain seq x y z
N MET A 1 -12.62 -0.85 9.20
CA MET A 1 -12.52 -1.11 10.67
C MET A 1 -12.26 0.22 11.34
N TYR A 2 -13.20 0.75 12.09
CA TYR A 2 -12.99 2.02 12.81
C TYR A 2 -12.26 1.72 14.11
N CYS A 3 -11.07 2.31 14.25
CA CYS A 3 -10.39 2.29 15.54
C CYS A 3 -11.17 3.17 16.52
N ASN A 4 -11.70 2.60 17.61
CA ASN A 4 -12.30 3.35 18.71
C ASN A 4 -11.23 3.98 19.63
N CYS A 5 -10.05 4.24 19.13
CA CYS A 5 -8.99 4.92 19.86
C CYS A 5 -9.36 6.41 19.95
N LYS A 6 -9.68 6.90 21.14
CA LYS A 6 -10.09 8.30 21.35
C LYS A 6 -8.96 9.31 21.17
N ASP A 7 -7.72 8.84 21.18
CA ASP A 7 -6.50 9.64 21.16
C ASP A 7 -5.63 9.36 19.93
N CYS A 8 -6.17 8.70 18.88
CA CYS A 8 -5.44 8.44 17.65
C CYS A 8 -5.56 9.62 16.68
N GLU A 9 -4.43 10.13 16.23
CA GLU A 9 -4.35 10.96 15.03
C GLU A 9 -4.36 10.06 13.79
N TYR A 10 -4.99 10.50 12.72
CA TYR A 10 -5.18 9.71 11.51
C TYR A 10 -4.91 10.55 10.26
N ASP A 11 -4.11 10.00 9.35
CA ASP A 11 -3.95 10.49 7.99
C ASP A 11 -4.34 9.41 6.99
N GLY A 12 -5.23 9.75 6.07
CA GLY A 12 -5.64 8.89 4.96
C GLY A 12 -5.01 9.35 3.66
N ASN A 13 -4.36 8.43 2.96
CA ASN A 13 -3.72 8.71 1.67
C ASN A 13 -4.36 7.90 0.55
N ASP A 14 -4.60 8.56 -0.56
CA ASP A 14 -4.94 7.92 -1.85
C ASP A 14 -4.49 8.80 -3.01
N VAL A 15 -4.49 8.26 -4.24
CA VAL A 15 -4.11 9.00 -5.45
C VAL A 15 -5.21 9.91 -6.01
N ILE A 16 -6.44 9.76 -5.53
CA ILE A 16 -7.56 10.67 -5.81
C ILE A 16 -8.29 11.03 -4.52
N GLN A 17 -9.05 12.12 -4.56
CA GLN A 17 -9.88 12.52 -3.42
C GLN A 17 -11.05 11.54 -3.22
N ALA A 18 -11.18 11.03 -2.00
CA ALA A 18 -12.25 10.13 -1.56
C ALA A 18 -12.59 10.41 -0.08
N PRO A 19 -13.68 9.86 0.46
CA PRO A 19 -13.95 9.93 1.90
C PRO A 19 -12.75 9.42 2.73
N ASN A 20 -12.42 10.14 3.80
CA ASN A 20 -11.28 9.85 4.70
C ASN A 20 -9.87 10.00 4.07
N VAL A 21 -9.75 10.55 2.87
CA VAL A 21 -8.45 10.95 2.29
C VAL A 21 -8.12 12.36 2.74
N THR A 22 -7.05 12.48 3.55
CA THR A 22 -6.51 13.76 4.01
C THR A 22 -5.35 14.24 3.14
N VAL A 23 -4.64 13.31 2.48
CA VAL A 23 -3.52 13.59 1.58
C VAL A 23 -3.73 12.90 0.24
N VAL A 24 -3.93 13.68 -0.83
CA VAL A 24 -4.00 13.16 -2.20
C VAL A 24 -2.59 13.16 -2.79
N SER A 25 -1.98 11.97 -2.86
CA SER A 25 -0.62 11.78 -3.38
C SER A 25 -0.36 10.30 -3.65
N LYS A 26 0.62 10.00 -4.49
CA LYS A 26 1.21 8.65 -4.50
C LYS A 26 1.96 8.41 -3.19
N THR A 27 1.97 7.18 -2.70
CA THR A 27 2.64 6.83 -1.44
C THR A 27 4.12 7.21 -1.46
N LYS A 28 4.81 6.95 -2.56
CA LYS A 28 6.24 7.32 -2.72
C LYS A 28 6.53 8.82 -2.60
N ASP A 29 5.54 9.66 -2.89
CA ASP A 29 5.67 11.13 -2.92
C ASP A 29 5.11 11.80 -1.64
N LEU A 30 4.79 11.03 -0.61
CA LEU A 30 4.33 11.57 0.67
C LEU A 30 5.44 12.38 1.38
N HIS A 31 5.07 13.53 1.93
CA HIS A 31 6.01 14.47 2.56
C HIS A 31 6.03 14.41 4.09
N PHE A 32 5.63 13.31 4.67
CA PHE A 32 5.80 13.11 6.12
C PHE A 32 7.27 12.91 6.47
N LYS A 33 7.65 13.34 7.67
CA LYS A 33 8.99 13.12 8.21
C LYS A 33 9.22 11.62 8.48
N SER A 34 10.50 11.26 8.55
CA SER A 34 10.89 9.93 9.03
C SER A 34 10.34 9.66 10.43
N GLU A 35 10.04 8.41 10.74
CA GLU A 35 9.57 7.97 12.07
C GLU A 35 8.35 8.75 12.60
N THR A 36 7.37 9.02 11.71
CA THR A 36 6.15 9.75 12.08
C THR A 36 5.06 8.84 12.64
N PHE A 37 4.87 7.65 12.05
CA PHE A 37 3.72 6.80 12.31
C PHE A 37 4.03 5.59 13.19
N ASP A 38 3.18 5.35 14.17
CA ASP A 38 3.22 4.12 15.00
C ASP A 38 2.67 2.93 14.22
N THR A 39 1.70 3.16 13.33
CA THR A 39 1.08 2.12 12.52
C THR A 39 0.75 2.66 11.13
N ILE A 40 1.12 1.91 10.11
CA ILE A 40 0.73 2.16 8.71
C ILE A 40 -0.05 0.95 8.22
N ILE A 41 -1.23 1.19 7.66
CA ILE A 41 -2.09 0.15 7.08
C ILE A 41 -2.34 0.48 5.62
N SER A 42 -2.16 -0.50 4.74
CA SER A 42 -2.52 -0.41 3.33
C SER A 42 -3.36 -1.61 2.91
N THR A 43 -4.43 -1.37 2.17
CA THR A 43 -5.33 -2.44 1.73
C THR A 43 -5.57 -2.36 0.24
N GLU A 44 -5.28 -3.46 -0.48
CA GLU A 44 -5.55 -3.61 -1.92
C GLU A 44 -5.03 -2.42 -2.75
N CYS A 45 -3.78 -2.03 -2.52
CA CYS A 45 -3.17 -0.84 -3.13
C CYS A 45 -1.96 -1.19 -4.00
N PHE A 46 -1.03 -2.00 -3.50
CA PHE A 46 0.28 -2.17 -4.12
C PHE A 46 0.25 -2.92 -5.43
N GLU A 47 -0.74 -3.77 -5.67
CA GLU A 47 -0.96 -4.42 -6.97
C GLU A 47 -1.26 -3.42 -8.08
N HIS A 48 -1.74 -2.22 -7.73
CA HIS A 48 -2.05 -1.11 -8.63
C HIS A 48 -1.00 0.00 -8.61
N ASP A 49 0.01 -0.09 -7.74
CA ASP A 49 1.08 0.90 -7.64
C ASP A 49 2.29 0.50 -8.47
N SER A 50 2.48 1.14 -9.63
CA SER A 50 3.65 0.92 -10.49
C SER A 50 4.99 1.27 -9.82
N SER A 51 4.94 2.07 -8.76
CA SER A 51 6.08 2.50 -7.94
C SER A 51 6.10 1.81 -6.57
N TYR A 52 5.55 0.61 -6.46
CA TYR A 52 5.42 -0.11 -5.18
C TYR A 52 6.77 -0.23 -4.42
N LYS A 53 7.89 -0.33 -5.15
CA LYS A 53 9.22 -0.44 -4.53
C LYS A 53 9.58 0.84 -3.76
N GLU A 54 9.42 1.98 -4.39
CA GLU A 54 9.65 3.29 -3.77
C GLU A 54 8.63 3.56 -2.66
N SER A 55 7.40 3.11 -2.83
CA SER A 55 6.34 3.22 -1.82
C SER A 55 6.68 2.41 -0.57
N PHE A 56 7.20 1.19 -0.69
CA PHE A 56 7.66 0.40 0.46
C PHE A 56 8.83 1.07 1.20
N LEU A 57 9.81 1.60 0.47
CA LEU A 57 10.92 2.34 1.08
C LEU A 57 10.43 3.60 1.81
N LYS A 58 9.47 4.32 1.23
CA LYS A 58 8.85 5.49 1.87
C LYS A 58 8.06 5.12 3.11
N ILE A 59 7.31 4.03 3.08
CA ILE A 59 6.57 3.53 4.25
C ILE A 59 7.55 3.16 5.37
N TYR A 60 8.61 2.44 5.06
CA TYR A 60 9.63 2.09 6.05
C TYR A 60 10.27 3.34 6.68
N ASP A 61 10.61 4.34 5.88
CA ASP A 61 11.15 5.63 6.38
C ASP A 61 10.19 6.36 7.34
N MET A 62 8.88 6.33 7.03
CA MET A 62 7.86 7.00 7.85
C MET A 62 7.45 6.23 9.11
N LEU A 63 7.74 4.93 9.17
CA LEU A 63 7.39 4.09 10.31
C LEU A 63 8.38 4.32 11.46
N LYS A 64 7.87 4.50 12.68
CA LYS A 64 8.71 4.60 13.87
C LYS A 64 9.43 3.29 14.16
N GLU A 65 10.50 3.36 14.94
CA GLU A 65 11.08 2.18 15.59
C GLU A 65 9.98 1.44 16.37
N ASP A 66 9.94 0.12 16.30
CA ASP A 66 8.88 -0.73 16.85
C ASP A 66 7.47 -0.48 16.27
N GLY A 67 7.35 0.28 15.20
CA GLY A 67 6.07 0.53 14.50
C GLY A 67 5.58 -0.68 13.72
N LEU A 68 4.27 -0.73 13.47
CA LEU A 68 3.62 -1.79 12.71
C LEU A 68 3.30 -1.36 11.28
N PHE A 69 3.77 -2.14 10.31
CA PHE A 69 3.26 -2.07 8.94
C PHE A 69 2.41 -3.29 8.63
N LEU A 70 1.15 -3.09 8.30
CA LEU A 70 0.20 -4.12 7.90
C LEU A 70 -0.36 -3.79 6.52
N PHE A 71 -0.37 -4.77 5.60
CA PHE A 71 -1.02 -4.54 4.31
C PHE A 71 -1.62 -5.82 3.72
N THR A 72 -2.56 -5.62 2.81
CA THR A 72 -3.09 -6.64 1.91
C THR A 72 -2.90 -6.19 0.47
N CYS A 73 -2.65 -7.12 -0.43
CA CYS A 73 -2.61 -6.89 -1.87
C CYS A 73 -2.89 -8.18 -2.63
N ALA A 74 -3.18 -8.05 -3.90
CA ALA A 74 -3.31 -9.21 -4.78
C ALA A 74 -1.98 -9.97 -4.90
N SER A 75 -2.05 -11.28 -4.79
CA SER A 75 -0.90 -12.18 -4.91
C SER A 75 -1.17 -13.31 -5.91
N THR A 76 -0.29 -14.30 -5.92
CA THR A 76 -0.33 -15.44 -6.85
C THR A 76 -1.73 -16.05 -6.97
N GLY A 77 -2.21 -16.18 -8.21
CA GLY A 77 -3.52 -16.73 -8.51
C GLY A 77 -4.67 -15.72 -8.57
N ARG A 78 -4.48 -14.50 -8.04
CA ARG A 78 -5.48 -13.44 -8.17
C ARG A 78 -5.58 -12.98 -9.63
N LYS A 79 -6.81 -12.95 -10.19
CA LYS A 79 -7.06 -12.45 -11.53
C LYS A 79 -6.81 -10.94 -11.60
N GLU A 80 -6.30 -10.48 -12.75
CA GLU A 80 -6.18 -9.05 -13.04
C GLU A 80 -7.52 -8.35 -12.84
N HIS A 81 -7.48 -7.21 -12.15
CA HIS A 81 -8.62 -6.32 -11.93
C HIS A 81 -8.15 -4.86 -11.89
N GLY A 82 -9.07 -3.91 -11.88
CA GLY A 82 -8.75 -2.49 -11.80
C GLY A 82 -8.06 -1.90 -13.03
N THR A 83 -8.03 -2.61 -14.15
CA THR A 83 -7.50 -2.10 -15.43
C THR A 83 -8.64 -1.78 -16.39
N ARG A 84 -8.37 -1.03 -17.46
CA ARG A 84 -9.40 -0.76 -18.50
C ARG A 84 -9.89 -2.03 -19.18
N ARG A 85 -9.09 -3.10 -19.13
CA ARG A 85 -9.45 -4.41 -19.68
C ARG A 85 -10.39 -5.18 -18.76
N THR A 86 -10.26 -4.95 -17.44
CA THR A 86 -11.03 -5.67 -16.42
C THR A 86 -11.40 -4.72 -15.28
N THR A 87 -12.69 -4.65 -14.95
CA THR A 87 -13.22 -3.91 -13.79
C THR A 87 -12.50 -2.59 -13.46
N PRO A 88 -12.51 -1.56 -14.36
CA PRO A 88 -11.72 -0.32 -14.19
C PRO A 88 -11.98 0.41 -12.87
N HIS A 89 -13.18 0.25 -12.31
CA HIS A 89 -13.61 0.90 -11.07
C HIS A 89 -12.96 0.33 -9.81
N ASP A 90 -12.25 -0.78 -9.91
CA ASP A 90 -11.54 -1.39 -8.78
C ASP A 90 -10.16 -0.74 -8.52
N SER A 91 -9.74 0.22 -9.34
CA SER A 91 -8.48 0.96 -9.13
C SER A 91 -8.66 2.45 -9.33
N TYR A 92 -8.32 3.22 -8.31
CA TYR A 92 -8.34 4.69 -8.37
C TYR A 92 -7.26 5.24 -9.31
N GLY A 93 -6.16 4.56 -9.50
CA GLY A 93 -5.15 4.92 -10.50
C GLY A 93 -5.72 4.89 -11.92
N THR A 94 -6.54 3.88 -12.24
CA THR A 94 -7.20 3.73 -13.54
C THR A 94 -8.38 4.71 -13.70
N ILE A 95 -9.25 4.84 -12.69
CA ILE A 95 -10.36 5.83 -12.70
C ILE A 95 -9.82 7.25 -12.85
N GLY A 96 -8.83 7.62 -12.07
CA GLY A 96 -8.21 8.94 -12.05
C GLY A 96 -7.28 9.21 -13.23
N LYS A 97 -7.06 8.22 -14.11
CA LYS A 97 -6.12 8.31 -15.24
C LYS A 97 -4.71 8.79 -14.82
N ILE A 98 -4.25 8.31 -13.67
CA ILE A 98 -2.91 8.61 -13.16
C ILE A 98 -1.88 7.96 -14.08
N SER A 99 -0.98 8.75 -14.67
CA SER A 99 -0.23 8.40 -15.87
C SER A 99 0.53 7.08 -15.82
N ASP A 100 1.19 6.77 -14.73
CA ASP A 100 1.99 5.55 -14.56
C ASP A 100 1.28 4.45 -13.75
N MET A 101 0.15 4.75 -13.13
CA MET A 101 -0.69 3.79 -12.39
C MET A 101 -1.91 3.35 -13.20
N SER A 102 -2.35 4.19 -14.16
CA SER A 102 -3.48 3.86 -15.02
C SER A 102 -3.19 2.56 -15.78
N ASP A 103 -4.08 1.60 -15.63
CA ASP A 103 -3.96 0.29 -16.27
C ASP A 103 -2.81 -0.60 -15.75
N TYR A 104 -2.12 -0.22 -14.67
CA TYR A 104 -1.09 -1.04 -14.04
C TYR A 104 -1.71 -2.10 -13.14
N TYR A 105 -1.19 -3.32 -13.21
CA TYR A 105 -1.53 -4.41 -12.31
C TYR A 105 -0.38 -5.39 -12.18
N LYS A 106 -0.08 -5.80 -10.96
CA LYS A 106 0.91 -6.83 -10.67
C LYS A 106 0.57 -7.57 -9.37
N ASN A 107 0.43 -8.88 -9.44
CA ASN A 107 0.43 -9.72 -8.24
C ASN A 107 1.80 -9.64 -7.54
N LEU A 108 1.79 -9.35 -6.25
CA LEU A 108 2.99 -9.27 -5.42
C LEU A 108 3.14 -10.53 -4.56
N THR A 109 4.38 -10.86 -4.27
CA THR A 109 4.76 -11.99 -3.42
C THR A 109 5.73 -11.53 -2.34
N GLU A 110 5.96 -12.37 -1.33
CA GLU A 110 7.00 -12.16 -0.33
C GLU A 110 8.38 -11.89 -0.96
N LYS A 111 8.69 -12.55 -2.09
CA LYS A 111 9.94 -12.32 -2.82
C LYS A 111 10.05 -10.87 -3.31
N ASP A 112 8.97 -10.31 -3.84
CA ASP A 112 8.95 -8.91 -4.29
C ASP A 112 9.25 -7.94 -3.14
N LEU A 113 8.73 -8.24 -1.93
CA LEU A 113 9.02 -7.44 -0.74
C LEU A 113 10.48 -7.57 -0.29
N ASN A 114 10.98 -8.80 -0.20
CA ASN A 114 12.37 -9.07 0.22
C ASN A 114 13.41 -8.45 -0.72
N GLU A 115 13.12 -8.34 -2.01
CA GLU A 115 13.97 -7.64 -2.98
C GLU A 115 14.10 -6.13 -2.68
N VAL A 116 13.12 -5.55 -1.99
CA VAL A 116 13.10 -4.11 -1.68
C VAL A 116 13.58 -3.83 -0.27
N LEU A 117 13.07 -4.55 0.73
CA LEU A 117 13.19 -4.19 2.14
C LEU A 117 14.12 -5.11 2.93
N ASN A 118 14.62 -6.21 2.39
CA ASN A 118 15.37 -7.19 3.18
C ASN A 118 14.74 -7.41 4.58
N LEU A 119 13.59 -8.06 4.61
CA LEU A 119 12.71 -8.11 5.78
C LEU A 119 13.40 -8.60 7.07
N ASN A 120 14.33 -9.55 6.96
CA ASN A 120 15.06 -10.09 8.10
C ASN A 120 16.02 -9.08 8.75
N ASP A 121 16.50 -8.11 7.99
CA ASP A 121 17.45 -7.10 8.52
C ASP A 121 16.71 -5.88 9.06
N LEU A 122 15.53 -5.56 8.51
CA LEU A 122 14.82 -4.32 8.78
C LEU A 122 13.70 -4.47 9.81
N PHE A 123 13.15 -5.67 9.97
CA PHE A 123 12.04 -5.92 10.90
C PHE A 123 12.41 -6.99 11.92
N SER A 124 12.12 -6.72 13.18
CA SER A 124 12.31 -7.68 14.28
C SER A 124 11.39 -8.90 14.17
N VAL A 125 10.19 -8.70 13.62
CA VAL A 125 9.21 -9.75 13.34
C VAL A 125 8.49 -9.41 12.04
N TRP A 126 8.33 -10.40 11.18
CA TRP A 126 7.48 -10.30 10.01
C TRP A 126 6.87 -11.66 9.68
N ASP A 127 5.72 -11.64 9.03
CA ASP A 127 5.02 -12.83 8.57
C ASP A 127 4.20 -12.52 7.33
N THR A 128 3.96 -13.53 6.48
CA THR A 128 3.12 -13.44 5.30
C THR A 128 2.05 -14.53 5.32
N TYR A 129 0.84 -14.16 5.01
CA TYR A 129 -0.28 -15.09 4.92
C TYR A 129 -0.97 -14.97 3.57
N TYR A 130 -1.10 -16.10 2.88
CA TYR A 130 -1.79 -16.17 1.59
C TYR A 130 -3.19 -16.75 1.80
N CYS A 131 -4.22 -15.95 1.52
CA CYS A 131 -5.60 -16.44 1.46
C CYS A 131 -5.84 -17.11 0.11
N GLU A 132 -6.38 -18.32 0.11
CA GLU A 132 -6.93 -18.89 -1.11
C GLU A 132 -8.15 -18.07 -1.54
N VAL A 133 -8.11 -17.53 -2.75
CA VAL A 133 -9.27 -16.86 -3.35
C VAL A 133 -10.15 -17.93 -3.95
N HIS A 134 -11.26 -18.19 -3.31
CA HIS A 134 -12.30 -19.06 -3.84
C HIS A 134 -13.15 -18.36 -4.90
#